data_8b817ec75738b6600e8f1311c07974c6
#
_entry.id   8b817ec75738b6600e8f1311c07974c6
#
_cell.length_a   1.000
_cell.length_b   1.000
_cell.length_c   1.000
_cell.angle_alpha   90.00
_cell.angle_beta   90.00
_cell.angle_gamma   90.00
#
_symmetry.space_group_name_H-M   'P 1'
#
loop_
_entity.id
_entity.type
_entity.pdbx_description
1 polymer ?
#
loop_
_entity_poly.entity_id
_entity_poly.type
_entity_poly.pdbx_seq_one_letter_code
_entity_poly.pdbx_strand_id
1 'polypeptide(L)'
;MVADHDAECVRTILLEMGELRPSDPVPNPMYRTKAFMEFLIDSIEVDVMAGFVIVHEGTVYDCSLREDQIVEKMRLGTEVIPLQSPQLWCKYYRLMGRPQKADMIEKALSCDIPSQQPSQKA
;
A
#
# COMPACT_ATOMS: atom_id res chain seq x y z
N MET A 1 0.89 -4.33 -1.62
CA MET A 1 1.34 -4.21 -3.02
C MET A 1 2.23 -5.38 -3.37
N VAL A 2 2.12 -5.88 -4.60
CA VAL A 2 2.90 -7.03 -5.04
C VAL A 2 3.63 -6.71 -6.34
N ALA A 3 4.64 -7.52 -6.67
CA ALA A 3 5.32 -7.43 -7.96
C ALA A 3 4.38 -7.89 -9.08
N ASP A 4 4.57 -7.34 -10.29
CA ASP A 4 3.71 -7.66 -11.43
C ASP A 4 3.61 -9.16 -11.70
N HIS A 5 4.74 -9.86 -11.62
CA HIS A 5 4.78 -11.30 -11.93
C HIS A 5 4.17 -12.16 -10.83
N ASP A 6 3.89 -11.61 -9.66
CA ASP A 6 3.27 -12.32 -8.55
C ASP A 6 1.75 -12.16 -8.49
N ALA A 7 1.18 -11.26 -9.28
CA ALA A 7 -0.23 -10.90 -9.18
C ALA A 7 -1.16 -12.11 -9.32
N GLU A 8 -0.94 -12.96 -10.32
CA GLU A 8 -1.79 -14.14 -10.55
C GLU A 8 -1.66 -15.17 -9.44
N CYS A 9 -0.45 -15.38 -8.93
CA CYS A 9 -0.22 -16.30 -7.82
C CYS A 9 -0.95 -15.83 -6.57
N VAL A 10 -0.84 -14.54 -6.26
CA VAL A 10 -1.51 -13.93 -5.10
C VAL A 10 -3.03 -14.05 -5.26
N ARG A 11 -3.55 -13.78 -6.45
CA ARG A 11 -4.97 -13.93 -6.74
C ARG A 11 -5.46 -15.34 -6.43
N THR A 12 -4.74 -16.34 -6.90
CA THR A 12 -5.10 -17.75 -6.69
C THR A 12 -5.12 -18.08 -5.20
N ILE A 13 -4.11 -17.65 -4.46
CA ILE A 13 -4.03 -17.90 -3.02
C ILE A 13 -5.19 -17.23 -2.28
N LEU A 14 -5.47 -15.97 -2.59
CA LEU A 14 -6.49 -15.22 -1.86
C LEU A 14 -7.90 -15.67 -2.20
N LEU A 15 -8.13 -16.22 -3.39
CA LEU A 15 -9.42 -16.81 -3.75
C LEU A 15 -9.77 -18.01 -2.88
N GLU A 16 -8.78 -18.70 -2.32
CA GLU A 16 -9.02 -19.81 -1.40
C GLU A 16 -9.32 -19.31 0.02
N MET A 17 -8.98 -18.06 0.32
CA MET A 17 -9.13 -17.50 1.67
C MET A 17 -10.38 -16.64 1.81
N GLY A 18 -10.86 -16.06 0.72
CA GLY A 18 -11.97 -15.13 0.77
C GLY A 18 -12.59 -14.91 -0.59
N GLU A 19 -13.27 -13.78 -0.71
CA GLU A 19 -14.10 -13.45 -1.85
C GLU A 19 -13.50 -12.30 -2.64
N LEU A 20 -13.37 -12.49 -3.96
CA LEU A 20 -12.94 -11.41 -4.85
C LEU A 20 -14.16 -10.55 -5.19
N ARG A 21 -14.05 -9.26 -4.95
CA ARG A 21 -15.12 -8.32 -5.27
C ARG A 21 -15.11 -7.97 -6.75
N PRO A 22 -16.29 -7.66 -7.33
CA PRO A 22 -16.33 -7.27 -8.74
C PRO A 22 -15.58 -5.98 -8.99
N SER A 23 -14.95 -5.88 -10.16
CA SER A 23 -14.28 -4.67 -10.58
C SER A 23 -15.30 -3.57 -10.88
N ASP A 24 -14.91 -2.32 -10.64
CA ASP A 24 -15.71 -1.17 -11.00
C ASP A 24 -15.80 -1.11 -12.53
N PRO A 25 -17.02 -1.05 -13.11
CA PRO A 25 -17.17 -0.97 -14.57
C PRO A 25 -16.67 0.36 -15.14
N VAL A 26 -16.56 1.40 -14.32
CA VAL A 26 -16.06 2.71 -14.74
C VAL A 26 -14.70 2.95 -14.11
N PRO A 27 -13.60 2.80 -14.88
CA PRO A 27 -12.28 3.00 -14.31
C PRO A 27 -12.06 4.44 -13.87
N ASN A 28 -11.38 4.60 -12.72
CA ASN A 28 -11.01 5.92 -12.23
C ASN A 28 -9.80 6.43 -13.05
N PRO A 29 -9.90 7.58 -13.71
CA PRO A 29 -8.81 8.08 -14.55
C PRO A 29 -7.54 8.45 -13.78
N MET A 30 -7.63 8.58 -12.45
CA MET A 30 -6.47 8.83 -11.60
C MET A 30 -5.50 7.64 -11.59
N TYR A 31 -5.97 6.44 -11.90
CA TYR A 31 -5.17 5.23 -11.78
C TYR A 31 -5.00 4.54 -13.12
N ARG A 32 -3.76 4.14 -13.40
CA ARG A 32 -3.42 3.30 -14.55
C ARG A 32 -2.71 2.05 -14.06
N THR A 33 -3.18 1.53 -12.95
CA THR A 33 -2.61 0.35 -12.30
C THR A 33 -2.84 -0.89 -13.16
N LYS A 34 -1.81 -1.72 -13.32
CA LYS A 34 -1.89 -2.92 -14.15
C LYS A 34 -2.84 -3.95 -13.59
N ALA A 35 -2.81 -4.18 -12.29
CA ALA A 35 -3.71 -5.11 -11.63
C ALA A 35 -4.15 -4.54 -10.29
N PHE A 36 -5.45 -4.49 -10.08
CA PHE A 36 -6.04 -4.06 -8.83
C PHE A 36 -7.16 -5.03 -8.48
N MET A 37 -7.06 -5.63 -7.30
CA MET A 37 -8.03 -6.62 -6.83
C MET A 37 -8.46 -6.28 -5.42
N GLU A 38 -9.76 -6.34 -5.18
CA GLU A 38 -10.31 -6.13 -3.84
C GLU A 38 -10.88 -7.45 -3.34
N PHE A 39 -10.38 -7.89 -2.19
CA PHE A 39 -10.84 -9.12 -1.55
C PHE A 39 -11.52 -8.82 -0.24
N LEU A 40 -12.47 -9.67 0.12
CA LEU A 40 -13.06 -9.67 1.44
C LEU A 40 -12.67 -10.98 2.11
N ILE A 41 -11.85 -10.90 3.16
CA ILE A 41 -11.32 -12.06 3.88
C ILE A 41 -11.68 -11.90 5.36
N ASP A 42 -12.51 -12.78 5.89
CA ASP A 42 -12.96 -12.70 7.30
C ASP A 42 -13.47 -11.30 7.67
N SER A 43 -14.28 -10.72 6.80
CA SER A 43 -14.85 -9.37 6.97
C SER A 43 -13.85 -8.24 6.90
N ILE A 44 -12.61 -8.53 6.49
CA ILE A 44 -11.56 -7.52 6.31
C ILE A 44 -11.37 -7.26 4.83
N GLU A 45 -11.35 -5.99 4.45
CA GLU A 45 -11.10 -5.59 3.07
C GLU A 45 -9.60 -5.59 2.82
N VAL A 46 -9.18 -6.31 1.79
CA VAL A 46 -7.76 -6.42 1.41
C VAL A 46 -7.62 -6.01 -0.06
N ASP A 47 -6.86 -4.96 -0.28
CA ASP A 47 -6.58 -4.47 -1.64
C ASP A 47 -5.22 -4.97 -2.09
N VAL A 48 -5.19 -5.57 -3.28
CA VAL A 48 -3.96 -6.05 -3.90
C VAL A 48 -3.69 -5.25 -5.15
N MET A 49 -2.51 -4.68 -5.24
CA MET A 49 -2.11 -3.85 -6.38
C MET A 49 -0.78 -4.33 -6.93
N ALA A 50 -0.70 -4.41 -8.26
CA ALA A 50 0.53 -4.66 -8.99
C ALA A 50 0.65 -3.63 -10.11
N GLY A 51 1.85 -3.11 -10.30
CA GLY A 51 2.08 -2.05 -11.30
C GLY A 51 1.28 -0.80 -10.99
N PHE A 52 1.31 -0.36 -9.73
CA PHE A 52 0.53 0.78 -9.26
C PHE A 52 0.99 2.07 -9.93
N VAL A 53 0.07 2.76 -10.59
CA VAL A 53 0.36 4.00 -11.32
C VAL A 53 -0.69 5.05 -10.96
N ILE A 54 -0.22 6.23 -10.57
CA ILE A 54 -1.08 7.36 -10.23
C ILE A 54 -0.90 8.45 -11.28
N VAL A 55 -2.00 9.03 -11.75
CA VAL A 55 -1.99 10.19 -12.62
C VAL A 55 -2.45 11.40 -11.79
N HIS A 56 -1.57 12.39 -11.64
CA HIS A 56 -1.85 13.59 -10.85
C HIS A 56 -1.47 14.83 -11.65
N GLU A 57 -2.45 15.69 -11.89
CA GLU A 57 -2.27 16.93 -12.66
C GLU A 57 -1.55 16.69 -13.99
N GLY A 58 -1.97 15.65 -14.71
CA GLY A 58 -1.42 15.30 -16.02
C GLY A 58 -0.07 14.58 -15.97
N THR A 59 0.53 14.44 -14.80
CA THR A 59 1.79 13.73 -14.64
C THR A 59 1.53 12.29 -14.22
N VAL A 60 2.22 11.36 -14.85
CA VAL A 60 2.11 9.93 -14.57
C VAL A 60 3.24 9.54 -13.60
N TYR A 61 2.85 8.99 -12.46
CA TYR A 61 3.79 8.52 -11.43
C TYR A 61 3.75 6.99 -11.38
N ASP A 62 4.87 6.36 -11.67
CA ASP A 62 5.01 4.92 -11.52
C ASP A 62 5.32 4.60 -10.07
N CYS A 63 4.34 4.01 -9.39
CA CYS A 63 4.43 3.68 -7.98
C CYS A 63 4.54 2.17 -7.76
N SER A 64 5.04 1.45 -8.77
CA SER A 64 5.21 0.00 -8.69
C SER A 64 6.15 -0.38 -7.55
N LEU A 65 5.91 -1.56 -6.98
CA LEU A 65 6.72 -2.06 -5.88
C LEU A 65 8.17 -2.31 -6.31
N ARG A 66 9.10 -1.81 -5.50
CA ARG A 66 10.54 -2.05 -5.68
C ARG A 66 11.13 -2.51 -4.36
N GLU A 67 12.13 -3.38 -4.44
CA GLU A 67 12.76 -3.95 -3.25
C GLU A 67 13.38 -2.89 -2.33
N ASP A 68 13.96 -1.84 -2.91
CA ASP A 68 14.58 -0.78 -2.13
C ASP A 68 13.58 0.04 -1.31
N GLN A 69 12.27 -0.16 -1.53
CA GLN A 69 11.21 0.50 -0.78
C GLN A 69 10.82 -0.27 0.47
N ILE A 70 11.29 -1.50 0.63
CA ILE A 70 11.04 -2.31 1.82
C ILE A 70 12.05 -1.89 2.88
N VAL A 71 11.56 -1.26 3.93
CA VAL A 71 12.44 -0.67 4.96
C VAL A 71 12.37 -1.41 6.29
N GLU A 72 11.39 -2.28 6.45
CA GLU A 72 11.14 -2.97 7.70
C GLU A 72 10.47 -4.29 7.45
N LYS A 73 10.62 -5.22 8.40
CA LYS A 73 9.92 -6.50 8.36
C LYS A 73 9.23 -6.69 9.69
N MET A 74 7.97 -7.09 9.63
CA MET A 74 7.18 -7.36 10.82
C MET A 74 6.94 -8.86 10.93
N ARG A 75 7.14 -9.40 12.12
CA ARG A 75 6.85 -10.81 12.38
C ARG A 75 5.41 -10.95 12.85
N LEU A 76 4.68 -11.84 12.21
CA LEU A 76 3.32 -12.16 12.59
C LEU A 76 3.23 -13.69 12.70
N GLY A 77 3.26 -14.20 13.92
CA GLY A 77 3.37 -15.65 14.14
C GLY A 77 4.69 -16.17 13.61
N THR A 78 4.63 -17.14 12.71
CA THR A 78 5.81 -17.71 12.06
C THR A 78 6.16 -17.00 10.75
N GLU A 79 5.31 -16.06 10.32
CA GLU A 79 5.50 -15.37 9.05
C GLU A 79 6.23 -14.05 9.25
N VAL A 80 6.98 -13.66 8.23
CA VAL A 80 7.68 -12.38 8.19
C VAL A 80 7.08 -11.55 7.05
N ILE A 81 6.55 -10.39 7.39
CA ILE A 81 5.86 -9.52 6.44
C ILE A 81 6.75 -8.32 6.12
N PRO A 82 7.15 -8.15 4.85
CA PRO A 82 7.91 -6.97 4.47
C PRO A 82 7.01 -5.74 4.42
N LEU A 83 7.50 -4.62 4.95
CA LEU A 83 6.76 -3.38 5.00
C LEU A 83 7.42 -2.32 4.13
N GLN A 84 6.65 -1.73 3.26
CA GLN A 84 7.07 -0.63 2.41
C GLN A 84 7.17 0.65 3.23
N SER A 85 8.05 1.57 2.81
CA SER A 85 8.29 2.83 3.52
C SER A 85 7.00 3.62 3.78
N PRO A 86 6.71 3.97 5.05
CA PRO A 86 5.56 4.80 5.35
C PRO A 86 5.67 6.23 4.78
N GLN A 87 6.88 6.77 4.67
CA GLN A 87 7.09 8.07 4.05
C GLN A 87 6.68 8.05 2.58
N LEU A 88 6.96 6.95 1.91
CA LEU A 88 6.56 6.76 0.52
C LEU A 88 5.03 6.74 0.40
N TRP A 89 4.34 6.07 1.32
CA TRP A 89 2.88 6.03 1.32
C TRP A 89 2.26 7.38 1.66
N CYS A 90 2.91 8.21 2.47
CA CYS A 90 2.51 9.60 2.65
C CYS A 90 2.46 10.31 1.30
N LYS A 91 3.52 10.16 0.50
CA LYS A 91 3.59 10.76 -0.83
C LYS A 91 2.47 10.26 -1.74
N TYR A 92 2.25 8.94 -1.75
CA TYR A 92 1.21 8.34 -2.59
C TYR A 92 -0.18 8.84 -2.20
N TYR A 93 -0.49 8.91 -0.92
CA TYR A 93 -1.79 9.40 -0.46
C TYR A 93 -2.00 10.87 -0.83
N ARG A 94 -0.97 11.68 -0.79
CA ARG A 94 -1.08 13.08 -1.23
C ARG A 94 -1.35 13.17 -2.74
N LEU A 95 -0.66 12.33 -3.51
CA LEU A 95 -0.90 12.25 -4.96
C LEU A 95 -2.31 11.78 -5.28
N MET A 96 -2.87 10.92 -4.46
CA MET A 96 -4.23 10.41 -4.63
C MET A 96 -5.30 11.39 -4.16
N GLY A 97 -4.90 12.53 -3.61
CA GLY A 97 -5.86 13.49 -3.06
C GLY A 97 -6.47 13.03 -1.73
N ARG A 98 -5.70 12.27 -0.95
CA ARG A 98 -6.14 11.77 0.36
C ARG A 98 -5.22 12.28 1.46
N PRO A 99 -5.19 13.61 1.69
CA PRO A 99 -4.24 14.19 2.64
C PRO A 99 -4.46 13.73 4.09
N GLN A 100 -5.69 13.38 4.46
CA GLN A 100 -5.97 12.90 5.81
C GLN A 100 -5.20 11.61 6.12
N LYS A 101 -5.12 10.71 5.13
CA LYS A 101 -4.35 9.47 5.27
C LYS A 101 -2.87 9.75 5.44
N ALA A 102 -2.33 10.68 4.64
CA ALA A 102 -0.93 11.09 4.75
C ALA A 102 -0.65 11.72 6.12
N ASP A 103 -1.54 12.57 6.60
CA ASP A 103 -1.40 13.23 7.91
C ASP A 103 -1.40 12.21 9.05
N MET A 104 -2.22 11.17 8.96
CA MET A 104 -2.24 10.10 9.95
C MET A 104 -0.89 9.40 10.05
N ILE A 105 -0.25 9.14 8.92
CA ILE A 105 1.07 8.50 8.89
C ILE A 105 2.11 9.42 9.48
N GLU A 106 2.12 10.68 9.07
CA GLU A 106 3.09 11.66 9.59
C GLU A 106 2.97 11.81 11.10
N LYS A 107 1.74 11.85 11.60
CA LYS A 107 1.49 11.96 13.04
C LYS A 107 2.02 10.73 13.78
N ALA A 108 1.79 9.54 13.24
CA ALA A 108 2.28 8.31 13.86
C ALA A 108 3.81 8.28 13.90
N LEU A 109 4.46 8.71 12.83
CA LEU A 109 5.92 8.76 12.77
C LEU A 109 6.49 9.79 13.77
N SER A 110 5.83 10.92 13.92
CA SER A 110 6.23 11.95 14.88
C SER A 110 6.10 11.48 16.32
N CYS A 111 5.07 10.71 16.62
CA CYS A 111 4.89 10.14 17.96
C CYS A 111 5.95 9.10 18.29
N ASP A 112 6.38 8.32 17.30
CA ASP A 112 7.38 7.28 17.50
C ASP A 112 8.78 7.88 17.76
N ILE A 113 9.14 8.93 17.05
CA ILE A 113 10.45 9.54 17.16
C ILE A 113 10.78 10.01 18.59
N PRO A 114 9.91 10.79 19.26
CA PRO A 114 10.20 11.23 20.63
C PRO A 114 10.34 10.08 21.62
N SER A 115 9.58 9.02 21.45
CA SER A 115 9.63 7.91 22.38
C SER A 115 10.90 7.09 22.26
N GLN A 116 11.56 7.18 21.15
CA GLN A 116 12.82 6.45 20.89
C GLN A 116 14.05 7.22 21.33
N GLN A 117 13.92 8.52 21.48
CA GLN A 117 15.04 9.39 21.83
C GLN A 117 14.93 9.80 23.26
N PRO A 118 15.64 10.26 23.74
CA PRO A 118 15.30 11.02 24.83
C PRO A 118 15.68 12.38 24.70
N SER A 119 15.22 12.39 23.78
CA SER A 119 15.18 12.93 23.30
C SER A 119 15.23 13.61 22.70
N GLN A 120 15.01 13.80 22.59
CA GLN A 120 15.10 14.10 21.88
C GLN A 120 15.07 14.83 21.70
N LYS A 121 15.01 15.18 22.11
CA LYS A 121 15.04 15.55 21.94
C LYS A 121 15.26 15.87 22.27
N ALA A 122 15.33 16.03 22.57
CA ALA A 122 15.56 16.04 22.66
C ALA A 122 15.79 16.16 22.67
#